data_8fbbbd996065bacfad833a7770b0080a
#
_entry.id   8fbbbd996065bacfad833a7770b0080a
#
_cell.length_a   1.000
_cell.length_b   1.000
_cell.length_c   1.000
_cell.angle_alpha   90.00
_cell.angle_beta   90.00
_cell.angle_gamma   90.00
#
_symmetry.space_group_name_H-M   'P 1'
#
loop_
_entity.id
_entity.type
_entity.pdbx_description
1 polymer ?
#
loop_
_entity_poly.entity_id
_entity_poly.type
_entity_poly.pdbx_seq_one_letter_code
_entity_poly.pdbx_strand_id
1 'polypeptide(L)'
;MTRPRLVLLDRDGVLNRDRADYVKSPAELEMIPGSAAAVARLNAAGIAVALCTNQSAVGRGIIDAAMLDRIHDRLRDELARAGARLDAIHACPDAPGQRSTHRKPAPGMLLDAMRRFRAAGHDATMVGDSLRDLEAALAAGAARVLVRTGHGAKTQAAGLPPALLPVAVHEDLAAAVDAMLGAGR
;
A
#
# COMPACT_ATOMS: atom_id res chain seq x y z
N MET A 1 10.68 -1.08 15.88
CA MET A 1 10.47 0.03 14.92
C MET A 1 9.92 1.22 15.70
N THR A 2 10.31 2.46 15.38
CA THR A 2 9.64 3.66 15.91
C THR A 2 8.22 3.70 15.33
N ARG A 3 7.25 4.16 16.12
CA ARG A 3 5.86 4.29 15.69
C ARG A 3 5.77 5.35 14.57
N PRO A 4 5.28 5.00 13.38
CA PRO A 4 5.19 5.95 12.28
C PRO A 4 4.07 6.98 12.52
N ARG A 5 4.17 8.14 11.87
CA ARG A 5 3.09 9.14 11.79
C ARG A 5 2.23 8.95 10.55
N LEU A 6 2.79 8.32 9.52
CA LEU A 6 2.15 8.05 8.25
C LEU A 6 2.43 6.60 7.83
N VAL A 7 1.38 5.86 7.49
CA VAL A 7 1.49 4.55 6.84
C VAL A 7 0.99 4.68 5.40
N LEU A 8 1.86 4.29 4.48
CA LEU A 8 1.60 4.23 3.04
C LEU A 8 1.30 2.77 2.70
N LEU A 9 0.18 2.50 2.07
CA LEU A 9 -0.26 1.14 1.75
C LEU A 9 -0.33 0.95 0.24
N ASP A 10 0.11 -0.19 -0.27
CA ASP A 10 -0.37 -0.65 -1.57
C ASP A 10 -1.80 -1.16 -1.42
N ARG A 11 -2.52 -1.27 -2.54
CA ARG A 11 -3.89 -1.78 -2.60
C ARG A 11 -3.92 -3.28 -2.76
N ASP A 12 -3.52 -3.73 -3.94
CA ASP A 12 -3.58 -5.12 -4.36
C ASP A 12 -2.49 -5.93 -3.64
N GLY A 13 -2.87 -7.04 -3.02
CA GLY A 13 -1.97 -7.84 -2.19
C GLY A 13 -1.76 -7.34 -0.76
N VAL A 14 -2.26 -6.14 -0.40
CA VAL A 14 -2.15 -5.57 0.95
C VAL A 14 -3.53 -5.35 1.58
N LEU A 15 -4.41 -4.60 0.93
CA LEU A 15 -5.78 -4.35 1.39
C LEU A 15 -6.76 -5.35 0.80
N ASN A 16 -6.67 -5.61 -0.49
CA ASN A 16 -7.49 -6.57 -1.21
C ASN A 16 -6.63 -7.63 -1.91
N ARG A 17 -7.24 -8.77 -2.23
CA ARG A 17 -6.59 -9.82 -3.02
C ARG A 17 -6.15 -9.27 -4.37
N ASP A 18 -4.93 -9.58 -4.75
CA ASP A 18 -4.45 -9.29 -6.12
C ASP A 18 -5.11 -10.25 -7.12
N ARG A 19 -5.31 -9.77 -8.34
CA ARG A 19 -5.87 -10.53 -9.46
C ARG A 19 -4.94 -10.45 -10.65
N ALA A 20 -4.65 -11.60 -11.25
CA ALA A 20 -3.80 -11.68 -12.43
C ALA A 20 -4.37 -10.90 -13.63
N ASP A 21 -5.70 -10.73 -13.69
CA ASP A 21 -6.46 -10.03 -14.73
C ASP A 21 -6.99 -8.66 -14.29
N TYR A 22 -6.42 -8.08 -13.22
CA TYR A 22 -6.79 -6.84 -12.55
C TYR A 22 -8.16 -6.89 -11.84
N VAL A 23 -8.39 -5.95 -10.93
CA VAL A 23 -9.72 -5.62 -10.40
C VAL A 23 -10.37 -4.65 -11.38
N LYS A 24 -11.39 -5.11 -12.10
CA LYS A 24 -12.02 -4.38 -13.21
C LYS A 24 -13.38 -3.75 -12.84
N SER A 25 -13.90 -4.13 -11.67
CA SER A 25 -15.18 -3.61 -11.18
C SER A 25 -15.22 -3.63 -9.65
N PRO A 26 -16.11 -2.84 -9.01
CA PRO A 26 -16.33 -2.91 -7.57
C PRO A 26 -16.69 -4.31 -7.05
N ALA A 27 -17.39 -5.13 -7.86
CA ALA A 27 -17.77 -6.49 -7.49
C ALA A 27 -16.58 -7.47 -7.40
N GLU A 28 -15.48 -7.16 -8.09
CA GLU A 28 -14.26 -7.98 -8.09
C GLU A 28 -13.29 -7.61 -6.96
N LEU A 29 -13.58 -6.54 -6.20
CA LEU A 29 -12.76 -6.14 -5.05
C LEU A 29 -13.05 -7.07 -3.88
N GLU A 30 -12.09 -7.93 -3.54
CA GLU A 30 -12.16 -8.86 -2.43
C GLU A 30 -11.14 -8.46 -1.36
N MET A 31 -11.60 -8.03 -0.19
CA MET A 31 -10.72 -7.62 0.90
C MET A 31 -9.92 -8.81 1.45
N ILE A 32 -8.66 -8.57 1.80
CA ILE A 32 -7.87 -9.53 2.58
C ILE A 32 -8.42 -9.56 4.01
N PRO A 33 -8.71 -10.73 4.59
CA PRO A 33 -9.21 -10.82 5.96
C PRO A 33 -8.29 -10.09 6.94
N GLY A 34 -8.88 -9.27 7.81
CA GLY A 34 -8.14 -8.49 8.82
C GLY A 34 -7.56 -7.17 8.32
N SER A 35 -7.45 -6.93 7.01
CA SER A 35 -6.83 -5.70 6.49
C SER A 35 -7.59 -4.44 6.89
N ALA A 36 -8.92 -4.45 6.81
CA ALA A 36 -9.74 -3.30 7.20
C ALA A 36 -9.64 -3.01 8.72
N ALA A 37 -9.67 -4.05 9.55
CA ALA A 37 -9.48 -3.91 11.00
C ALA A 37 -8.09 -3.38 11.36
N ALA A 38 -7.05 -3.78 10.61
CA ALA A 38 -5.69 -3.26 10.77
C ALA A 38 -5.64 -1.75 10.48
N VAL A 39 -6.29 -1.28 9.40
CA VAL A 39 -6.40 0.15 9.10
C VAL A 39 -7.15 0.89 10.21
N ALA A 40 -8.27 0.33 10.71
CA ALA A 40 -9.01 0.94 11.83
C ALA A 40 -8.13 1.16 13.06
N ARG A 41 -7.25 0.21 13.38
CA ARG A 41 -6.31 0.32 14.50
C ARG A 41 -5.25 1.39 14.28
N LEU A 42 -4.73 1.56 13.06
CA LEU A 42 -3.86 2.68 12.72
C LEU A 42 -4.57 4.02 12.93
N ASN A 43 -5.81 4.13 12.43
CA ASN A 43 -6.62 5.35 12.60
C ASN A 43 -6.90 5.64 14.08
N ALA A 44 -7.29 4.64 14.89
CA ALA A 44 -7.51 4.78 16.33
C ALA A 44 -6.23 5.20 17.07
N ALA A 45 -5.08 4.81 16.55
CA ALA A 45 -3.77 5.21 17.07
C ALA A 45 -3.33 6.62 16.61
N GLY A 46 -4.16 7.37 15.87
CA GLY A 46 -3.85 8.70 15.35
C GLY A 46 -2.82 8.71 14.21
N ILE A 47 -2.60 7.57 13.56
CA ILE A 47 -1.67 7.44 12.44
C ILE A 47 -2.43 7.72 11.14
N ALA A 48 -1.91 8.63 10.32
CA ALA A 48 -2.45 8.88 9.00
C ALA A 48 -2.20 7.68 8.06
N VAL A 49 -3.19 7.35 7.23
CA VAL A 49 -3.11 6.23 6.28
C VAL A 49 -3.39 6.71 4.87
N ALA A 50 -2.43 6.54 3.96
CA ALA A 50 -2.58 6.87 2.56
C ALA A 50 -2.35 5.65 1.66
N LEU A 51 -3.17 5.52 0.63
CA LEU A 51 -3.00 4.52 -0.42
C LEU A 51 -2.02 5.05 -1.47
N CYS A 52 -1.06 4.21 -1.90
CA CYS A 52 -0.12 4.49 -2.99
C CYS A 52 -0.07 3.27 -3.92
N THR A 53 -0.89 3.28 -4.98
CA THR A 53 -1.12 2.08 -5.79
C THR A 53 -0.88 2.29 -7.29
N ASN A 54 -0.27 1.30 -7.94
CA ASN A 54 -0.12 1.26 -9.40
C ASN A 54 -1.39 0.64 -10.02
N GLN A 55 -2.13 1.41 -10.82
CA GLN A 55 -3.38 0.97 -11.44
C GLN A 55 -3.29 0.99 -12.96
N SER A 56 -2.39 0.19 -13.50
CA SER A 56 -2.10 0.15 -14.95
C SER A 56 -3.24 -0.35 -15.83
N ALA A 57 -4.29 -0.92 -15.26
CA ALA A 57 -5.51 -1.27 -16.00
C ALA A 57 -6.10 -0.06 -16.73
N VAL A 58 -5.99 1.15 -16.15
CA VAL A 58 -6.43 2.40 -16.78
C VAL A 58 -5.55 2.74 -17.98
N GLY A 59 -4.23 2.81 -17.80
CA GLY A 59 -3.30 3.14 -18.88
C GLY A 59 -3.24 2.09 -20.00
N ARG A 60 -3.73 0.87 -19.74
CA ARG A 60 -3.92 -0.19 -20.72
C ARG A 60 -5.30 -0.15 -21.39
N GLY A 61 -6.19 0.75 -20.99
CA GLY A 61 -7.55 0.84 -21.52
C GLY A 61 -8.46 -0.33 -21.13
N ILE A 62 -8.12 -1.11 -20.09
CA ILE A 62 -8.94 -2.23 -19.59
C ILE A 62 -10.14 -1.68 -18.81
N ILE A 63 -9.93 -0.61 -18.06
CA ILE A 63 -10.96 0.18 -17.39
C ILE A 63 -10.67 1.67 -17.63
N ASP A 64 -11.68 2.51 -17.45
CA ASP A 64 -11.52 3.97 -17.44
C ASP A 64 -11.27 4.51 -16.01
N ALA A 65 -10.95 5.79 -15.92
CA ALA A 65 -10.73 6.46 -14.64
C ALA A 65 -11.98 6.45 -13.74
N ALA A 66 -13.17 6.60 -14.33
CA ALA A 66 -14.43 6.58 -13.59
C ALA A 66 -14.71 5.20 -12.98
N MET A 67 -14.30 4.12 -13.65
CA MET A 67 -14.39 2.77 -13.08
C MET A 67 -13.40 2.60 -11.93
N LEU A 68 -12.17 3.11 -12.06
CA LEU A 68 -11.20 3.08 -10.96
C LEU A 68 -11.72 3.84 -9.73
N ASP A 69 -12.36 4.99 -9.93
CA ASP A 69 -12.98 5.76 -8.83
C ASP A 69 -14.09 4.93 -8.15
N ARG A 70 -14.96 4.24 -8.89
CA ARG A 70 -15.98 3.34 -8.32
C ARG A 70 -15.37 2.17 -7.53
N ILE A 71 -14.25 1.63 -7.99
CA ILE A 71 -13.52 0.59 -7.25
C ILE A 71 -12.96 1.16 -5.95
N HIS A 72 -12.42 2.38 -5.97
CA HIS A 72 -11.93 3.04 -4.77
C HIS A 72 -13.06 3.44 -3.81
N ASP A 73 -14.24 3.81 -4.32
CA ASP A 73 -15.41 4.04 -3.47
C ASP A 73 -15.84 2.75 -2.76
N ARG A 74 -15.88 1.64 -3.48
CA ARG A 74 -16.13 0.33 -2.86
C ARG A 74 -15.09 0.00 -1.79
N LEU A 75 -13.81 0.29 -2.02
CA LEU A 75 -12.75 0.10 -1.02
C LEU A 75 -13.01 0.95 0.23
N ARG A 76 -13.40 2.23 0.05
CA ARG A 76 -13.75 3.12 1.17
C ARG A 76 -14.94 2.58 1.97
N ASP A 77 -15.96 2.06 1.29
CA ASP A 77 -17.14 1.46 1.95
C ASP A 77 -16.76 0.23 2.77
N GLU A 78 -15.93 -0.65 2.23
CA GLU A 78 -15.44 -1.83 2.97
C GLU A 78 -14.62 -1.45 4.21
N LEU A 79 -13.76 -0.44 4.09
CA LEU A 79 -13.00 0.09 5.22
C LEU A 79 -13.92 0.73 6.25
N ALA A 80 -14.90 1.55 5.82
CA ALA A 80 -15.84 2.25 6.71
C ALA A 80 -16.67 1.27 7.54
N ARG A 81 -17.06 0.11 7.00
CA ARG A 81 -17.76 -0.96 7.74
C ARG A 81 -16.96 -1.48 8.93
N ALA A 82 -15.63 -1.41 8.85
CA ALA A 82 -14.71 -1.77 9.93
C ALA A 82 -14.31 -0.57 10.81
N GLY A 83 -14.92 0.61 10.61
CA GLY A 83 -14.54 1.84 11.30
C GLY A 83 -13.20 2.42 10.84
N ALA A 84 -12.73 2.01 9.66
CA ALA A 84 -11.48 2.44 9.07
C ALA A 84 -11.68 3.51 7.97
N ARG A 85 -10.64 4.31 7.73
CA ARG A 85 -10.61 5.27 6.63
C ARG A 85 -9.23 5.38 6.00
N LEU A 86 -9.20 5.79 4.74
CA LEU A 86 -8.00 6.30 4.08
C LEU A 86 -8.03 7.83 4.11
N ASP A 87 -6.94 8.43 4.56
CA ASP A 87 -6.81 9.90 4.62
C ASP A 87 -6.42 10.49 3.25
N ALA A 88 -5.85 9.67 2.37
CA ALA A 88 -5.59 10.00 0.97
C ALA A 88 -5.51 8.75 0.08
N ILE A 89 -5.76 8.94 -1.23
CA ILE A 89 -5.51 7.93 -2.27
C ILE A 89 -4.63 8.58 -3.35
N HIS A 90 -3.49 7.96 -3.61
CA HIS A 90 -2.60 8.25 -4.72
C HIS A 90 -2.57 7.02 -5.63
N ALA A 91 -3.12 7.13 -6.83
CA ALA A 91 -3.15 6.07 -7.81
C ALA A 91 -2.39 6.49 -9.07
N CYS A 92 -1.48 5.66 -9.54
CA CYS A 92 -0.78 5.90 -10.80
C CYS A 92 -1.42 5.03 -11.90
N PRO A 93 -2.06 5.64 -12.91
CA PRO A 93 -2.69 4.91 -14.00
C PRO A 93 -1.70 4.42 -15.06
N ASP A 94 -0.45 4.91 -15.06
CA ASP A 94 0.50 4.69 -16.14
C ASP A 94 0.77 3.21 -16.38
N ALA A 95 0.81 2.81 -17.64
CA ALA A 95 1.17 1.46 -18.03
C ALA A 95 2.67 1.18 -17.83
N PRO A 96 3.08 -0.08 -17.64
CA PRO A 96 4.50 -0.45 -17.64
C PRO A 96 5.19 0.00 -18.93
N GLY A 97 6.44 0.50 -18.81
CA GLY A 97 7.22 1.01 -19.93
C GLY A 97 7.01 2.48 -20.25
N GLN A 98 6.01 3.13 -19.70
CA GLN A 98 5.87 4.58 -19.77
C GLN A 98 6.81 5.29 -18.78
N ARG A 99 7.36 6.43 -19.17
CA ARG A 99 8.10 7.29 -18.24
C ARG A 99 7.12 7.88 -17.22
N SER A 100 7.32 7.55 -15.96
CA SER A 100 6.48 8.03 -14.87
C SER A 100 7.31 8.29 -13.63
N THR A 101 7.11 9.43 -13.02
CA THR A 101 7.69 9.76 -11.71
C THR A 101 6.84 9.25 -10.55
N HIS A 102 5.59 8.80 -10.82
CA HIS A 102 4.62 8.35 -9.82
C HIS A 102 4.46 6.84 -9.78
N ARG A 103 4.65 6.15 -10.91
CA ARG A 103 4.54 4.69 -10.94
C ARG A 103 5.67 4.04 -10.15
N LYS A 104 5.34 3.33 -9.06
CA LYS A 104 6.31 2.50 -8.33
C LYS A 104 7.06 1.55 -9.30
N PRO A 105 8.40 1.51 -9.27
CA PRO A 105 9.30 1.88 -8.16
C PRO A 105 9.67 3.36 -8.05
N ALA A 106 9.18 4.26 -8.92
CA ALA A 106 9.39 5.68 -8.71
C ALA A 106 8.67 6.18 -7.45
N PRO A 107 9.26 7.13 -6.68
CA PRO A 107 8.77 7.51 -5.36
C PRO A 107 7.66 8.56 -5.37
N GLY A 108 7.23 9.08 -6.52
CA GLY A 108 6.39 10.29 -6.62
C GLY A 108 5.11 10.23 -5.78
N MET A 109 4.34 9.12 -5.84
CA MET A 109 3.13 8.98 -5.02
C MET A 109 3.43 9.03 -3.52
N LEU A 110 4.53 8.39 -3.09
CA LEU A 110 4.93 8.37 -1.69
C LEU A 110 5.35 9.76 -1.22
N LEU A 111 6.14 10.46 -2.03
CA LEU A 111 6.59 11.83 -1.73
C LEU A 111 5.42 12.81 -1.67
N ASP A 112 4.40 12.66 -2.54
CA ASP A 112 3.20 13.48 -2.51
C ASP A 112 2.40 13.24 -1.22
N ALA A 113 2.21 11.99 -0.82
CA ALA A 113 1.58 11.64 0.44
C ALA A 113 2.37 12.21 1.63
N MET A 114 3.69 12.00 1.66
CA MET A 114 4.54 12.50 2.73
C MET A 114 4.48 14.04 2.85
N ARG A 115 4.50 14.77 1.72
CA ARG A 115 4.32 16.23 1.73
C ARG A 115 2.95 16.65 2.27
N ARG A 116 1.87 15.98 1.83
CA ARG A 116 0.51 16.27 2.28
C ARG A 116 0.37 16.14 3.80
N PHE A 117 0.98 15.11 4.38
CA PHE A 117 0.90 14.83 5.81
C PHE A 117 2.07 15.40 6.63
N ARG A 118 2.97 16.16 5.99
CA ARG A 118 4.17 16.74 6.62
C ARG A 118 4.99 15.69 7.38
N ALA A 119 5.09 14.50 6.80
CA ALA A 119 5.85 13.38 7.33
C ALA A 119 7.26 13.37 6.70
N ALA A 120 8.30 13.32 7.54
CA ALA A 120 9.66 13.05 7.09
C ALA A 120 9.83 11.55 6.78
N GLY A 121 10.91 11.17 6.10
CA GLY A 121 11.14 9.77 5.72
C GLY A 121 11.07 8.80 6.89
N HIS A 122 11.69 9.14 8.02
CA HIS A 122 11.69 8.32 9.24
C HIS A 122 10.32 8.25 9.95
N ASP A 123 9.39 9.15 9.63
CA ASP A 123 8.01 9.16 10.15
C ASP A 123 7.05 8.35 9.27
N ALA A 124 7.48 7.93 8.09
CA ALA A 124 6.66 7.22 7.11
C ALA A 124 7.10 5.76 6.97
N THR A 125 6.11 4.88 6.84
CA THR A 125 6.34 3.46 6.57
C THR A 125 5.50 3.04 5.37
N MET A 126 6.14 2.47 4.34
CA MET A 126 5.46 1.82 3.22
C MET A 126 5.27 0.34 3.51
N VAL A 127 4.05 -0.13 3.34
CA VAL A 127 3.68 -1.56 3.40
C VAL A 127 3.26 -1.99 2.00
N GLY A 128 3.95 -2.96 1.46
CA GLY A 128 3.69 -3.52 0.13
C GLY A 128 3.98 -5.00 0.07
N ASP A 129 3.67 -5.63 -1.05
CA ASP A 129 3.89 -7.05 -1.32
C ASP A 129 4.96 -7.31 -2.39
N SER A 130 5.52 -6.25 -2.99
CA SER A 130 6.41 -6.37 -4.13
C SER A 130 7.70 -5.57 -3.97
N LEU A 131 8.75 -5.94 -4.73
CA LEU A 131 10.01 -5.17 -4.77
C LEU A 131 9.77 -3.71 -5.14
N ARG A 132 8.82 -3.42 -6.04
CA ARG A 132 8.51 -2.05 -6.49
C ARG A 132 8.07 -1.14 -5.33
N ASP A 133 7.38 -1.70 -4.34
CA ASP A 133 6.96 -0.96 -3.14
C ASP A 133 8.15 -0.62 -2.27
N LEU A 134 9.03 -1.58 -2.06
CA LEU A 134 10.24 -1.43 -1.26
C LEU A 134 11.24 -0.46 -1.90
N GLU A 135 11.40 -0.53 -3.22
CA GLU A 135 12.25 0.37 -3.99
C GLU A 135 11.71 1.81 -3.96
N ALA A 136 10.39 2.00 -4.14
CA ALA A 136 9.76 3.31 -4.02
C ALA A 136 9.91 3.88 -2.61
N ALA A 137 9.77 3.04 -1.58
CA ALA A 137 9.96 3.44 -0.19
C ALA A 137 11.41 3.85 0.09
N LEU A 138 12.39 3.08 -0.40
CA LEU A 138 13.82 3.44 -0.28
C LEU A 138 14.09 4.79 -0.93
N ALA A 139 13.62 4.99 -2.16
CA ALA A 139 13.81 6.23 -2.90
C ALA A 139 13.12 7.44 -2.23
N ALA A 140 12.02 7.22 -1.50
CA ALA A 140 11.33 8.24 -0.72
C ALA A 140 11.93 8.45 0.69
N GLY A 141 12.88 7.61 1.11
CA GLY A 141 13.46 7.64 2.46
C GLY A 141 12.54 7.06 3.54
N ALA A 142 11.46 6.36 3.18
CA ALA A 142 10.52 5.75 4.10
C ALA A 142 10.98 4.37 4.59
N ALA A 143 10.50 3.96 5.77
CA ALA A 143 10.69 2.60 6.25
C ALA A 143 9.96 1.59 5.35
N ARG A 144 10.49 0.38 5.25
CA ARG A 144 10.05 -0.67 4.32
C ARG A 144 9.48 -1.86 5.08
N VAL A 145 8.26 -2.22 4.74
CA VAL A 145 7.58 -3.41 5.26
C VAL A 145 7.07 -4.23 4.09
N LEU A 146 7.44 -5.50 4.06
CA LEU A 146 6.93 -6.50 3.13
C LEU A 146 5.89 -7.35 3.87
N VAL A 147 4.69 -7.47 3.29
CA VAL A 147 3.70 -8.46 3.73
C VAL A 147 3.74 -9.66 2.80
N ARG A 148 3.50 -10.87 3.34
CA ARG A 148 3.57 -12.13 2.58
C ARG A 148 2.31 -12.42 1.77
N THR A 149 1.24 -11.66 2.00
CA THR A 149 0.03 -11.67 1.14
C THR A 149 0.36 -11.23 -0.29
N GLY A 150 -0.55 -11.42 -1.23
CA GLY A 150 -0.33 -11.07 -2.63
C GLY A 150 0.89 -11.77 -3.22
N HIS A 151 1.82 -11.00 -3.75
CA HIS A 151 3.10 -11.47 -4.27
C HIS A 151 4.20 -11.61 -3.19
N GLY A 152 3.95 -11.19 -1.94
CA GLY A 152 4.99 -11.00 -0.94
C GLY A 152 5.76 -12.25 -0.56
N ALA A 153 5.10 -13.39 -0.42
CA ALA A 153 5.79 -14.67 -0.16
C ALA A 153 6.77 -15.01 -1.30
N LYS A 154 6.37 -14.79 -2.56
CA LYS A 154 7.23 -15.01 -3.74
C LYS A 154 8.37 -13.97 -3.78
N THR A 155 8.07 -12.71 -3.47
CA THR A 155 9.06 -11.63 -3.38
C THR A 155 10.13 -11.96 -2.33
N GLN A 156 9.73 -12.42 -1.15
CA GLN A 156 10.66 -12.84 -0.10
C GLN A 156 11.51 -14.03 -0.53
N ALA A 157 10.89 -15.06 -1.11
CA ALA A 157 11.57 -16.30 -1.52
C ALA A 157 12.61 -16.07 -2.63
N ALA A 158 12.38 -15.08 -3.50
CA ALA A 158 13.33 -14.68 -4.53
C ALA A 158 14.59 -13.98 -3.98
N GLY A 159 14.57 -13.59 -2.70
CA GLY A 159 15.64 -12.85 -2.05
C GLY A 159 15.48 -11.33 -2.22
N LEU A 160 15.70 -10.60 -1.14
CA LEU A 160 15.64 -9.14 -1.16
C LEU A 160 17.02 -8.57 -1.48
N PRO A 161 17.15 -7.65 -2.45
CA PRO A 161 18.41 -6.97 -2.74
C PRO A 161 19.01 -6.33 -1.48
N PRO A 162 20.33 -6.47 -1.23
CA PRO A 162 20.98 -5.90 -0.05
C PRO A 162 20.74 -4.38 0.13
N ALA A 163 20.62 -3.63 -0.98
CA ALA A 163 20.34 -2.20 -0.95
C ALA A 163 18.98 -1.84 -0.34
N LEU A 164 18.04 -2.78 -0.32
CA LEU A 164 16.71 -2.56 0.28
C LEU A 164 16.69 -2.80 1.79
N LEU A 165 17.72 -3.42 2.35
CA LEU A 165 17.74 -3.75 3.78
C LEU A 165 18.01 -2.50 4.64
N PRO A 166 17.45 -2.44 5.87
CA PRO A 166 16.59 -3.44 6.48
C PRO A 166 15.14 -3.37 5.97
N VAL A 167 14.49 -4.54 5.81
CA VAL A 167 13.06 -4.71 5.49
C VAL A 167 12.43 -5.56 6.59
N ALA A 168 11.37 -5.07 7.22
CA ALA A 168 10.56 -5.89 8.11
C ALA A 168 9.60 -6.75 7.29
N VAL A 169 9.49 -8.05 7.61
CA VAL A 169 8.61 -8.98 6.89
C VAL A 169 7.55 -9.51 7.84
N HIS A 170 6.29 -9.45 7.43
CA HIS A 170 5.14 -9.91 8.20
C HIS A 170 4.21 -10.77 7.35
N GLU A 171 3.39 -11.60 7.98
CA GLU A 171 2.46 -12.48 7.26
C GLU A 171 1.43 -11.67 6.47
N ASP A 172 0.89 -10.60 7.07
CA ASP A 172 -0.15 -9.75 6.49
C ASP A 172 -0.09 -8.33 7.08
N LEU A 173 -1.02 -7.47 6.68
CA LEU A 173 -1.13 -6.12 7.20
C LEU A 173 -1.45 -6.09 8.70
N ALA A 174 -2.24 -7.05 9.20
CA ALA A 174 -2.60 -7.10 10.62
C ALA A 174 -1.36 -7.31 11.49
N ALA A 175 -0.51 -8.29 11.13
CA ALA A 175 0.74 -8.57 11.82
C ALA A 175 1.74 -7.39 11.70
N ALA A 176 1.79 -6.71 10.55
CA ALA A 176 2.62 -5.53 10.37
C ALA A 176 2.17 -4.38 11.30
N VAL A 177 0.86 -4.16 11.42
CA VAL A 177 0.29 -3.14 12.31
C VAL A 177 0.51 -3.49 13.79
N ASP A 178 0.42 -4.78 14.17
CA ASP A 178 0.77 -5.23 15.53
C ASP A 178 2.20 -4.83 15.90
N ALA A 179 3.13 -5.06 14.99
CA ALA A 179 4.53 -4.70 15.20
C ALA A 179 4.74 -3.17 15.29
N MET A 180 4.03 -2.38 14.46
CA MET A 180 4.12 -0.92 14.47
C MET A 180 3.54 -0.30 15.75
N LEU A 181 2.46 -0.88 16.28
CA LEU A 181 1.78 -0.38 17.47
C LEU A 181 2.36 -0.92 18.78
N GLY A 182 3.28 -1.88 18.71
CA GLY A 182 3.88 -2.52 19.90
C GLY A 182 2.95 -3.50 20.60
N ALA A 183 1.90 -3.99 19.94
CA ALA A 183 0.91 -4.91 20.49
C ALA A 183 1.39 -6.36 20.65
N GLY A 184 2.68 -6.63 20.46
CA GLY A 184 3.30 -7.96 20.52
C GLY A 184 4.32 -8.15 21.64
N ARG A 185 4.24 -7.39 22.75
CA ARG A 185 5.07 -7.61 23.93
C ARG A 185 4.23 -7.99 25.14
#